data_7bac8922acc8191052b5017024a943d3
#
_entry.id   7bac8922acc8191052b5017024a943d3
#
_cell.length_a   1.000
_cell.length_b   1.000
_cell.length_c   1.000
_cell.angle_alpha   90.00
_cell.angle_beta   90.00
_cell.angle_gamma   90.00
#
_symmetry.space_group_name_H-M   'P 1'
#
loop_
_entity.id
_entity.type
_entity.pdbx_description
1 polymer ?
#
loop_
_entity_poly.entity_id
_entity_poly.type
_entity_poly.pdbx_seq_one_letter_code
_entity_poly.pdbx_strand_id
1 'polypeptide(L)'
;MLAVLRKLSAFDGQLRETGRWRSPAGWQDDLGEIKGRTIGLVGFGEVPIILAPILSAMGARVLYCSRSSKPDQPYRQVSKAELLADSDVISLHLPETAETRHWLDAAAITQMKPGAVLINTARGGLVDESALVSALQSGKLAGAGLDVFAAEPVAGDSAVLQLSNVVVTPHVAWLTRDTLERSLAVAVDNARRLIVGEALAHRIA
;
A
#
# COMPACT_ATOMS: atom_id res chain seq x y z
N MET A 1 4.13 0.65 -5.24
CA MET A 1 4.72 2.00 -5.30
C MET A 1 5.33 2.31 -6.67
N LEU A 2 6.40 1.63 -7.11
CA LEU A 2 7.06 1.92 -8.39
C LEU A 2 6.11 1.88 -9.59
N ALA A 3 5.23 0.88 -9.67
CA ALA A 3 4.27 0.77 -10.77
C ALA A 3 3.36 1.99 -10.89
N VAL A 4 2.92 2.57 -9.77
CA VAL A 4 2.10 3.79 -9.74
C VAL A 4 2.95 5.01 -10.11
N LEU A 5 4.08 5.22 -9.45
CA LEU A 5 4.96 6.37 -9.69
C LEU A 5 5.49 6.42 -11.13
N ARG A 6 5.68 5.27 -11.77
CA ARG A 6 6.18 5.14 -13.15
C ARG A 6 5.08 4.92 -14.18
N LYS A 7 3.79 4.92 -13.75
CA LYS A 7 2.62 4.67 -14.61
C LYS A 7 2.78 3.41 -15.49
N LEU A 8 3.40 2.35 -14.94
CA LEU A 8 3.80 1.18 -15.72
C LEU A 8 2.63 0.52 -16.44
N SER A 9 1.49 0.31 -15.76
CA SER A 9 0.32 -0.32 -16.36
C SER A 9 -0.28 0.49 -17.51
N ALA A 10 -0.30 1.83 -17.37
CA ALA A 10 -0.82 2.73 -18.40
C ALA A 10 0.07 2.71 -19.65
N PHE A 11 1.39 2.77 -19.49
CA PHE A 11 2.32 2.72 -20.63
C PHE A 11 2.37 1.35 -21.29
N ASP A 12 2.36 0.26 -20.52
CA ASP A 12 2.32 -1.10 -21.07
C ASP A 12 1.04 -1.32 -21.89
N GLY A 13 -0.12 -0.95 -21.34
CA GLY A 13 -1.41 -1.05 -22.03
C GLY A 13 -1.41 -0.23 -23.31
N GLN A 14 -1.05 1.05 -23.23
CA GLN A 14 -1.01 1.94 -24.40
C GLN A 14 -0.10 1.41 -25.51
N LEU A 15 1.09 0.91 -25.16
CA LEU A 15 2.04 0.41 -26.15
C LEU A 15 1.52 -0.86 -26.84
N ARG A 16 0.92 -1.78 -26.07
CA ARG A 16 0.32 -3.02 -26.62
C ARG A 16 -0.89 -2.75 -27.53
N GLU A 17 -1.77 -1.83 -27.10
CA GLU A 17 -2.99 -1.52 -27.84
C GLU A 17 -2.71 -0.72 -29.13
N THR A 18 -1.80 0.24 -29.07
CA THR A 18 -1.61 1.21 -30.16
C THR A 18 -0.36 0.98 -31.00
N GLY A 19 0.62 0.22 -30.50
CA GLY A 19 1.95 0.09 -31.10
C GLY A 19 2.74 1.41 -31.20
N ARG A 20 2.24 2.47 -30.55
CA ARG A 20 2.85 3.81 -30.66
C ARG A 20 3.97 3.99 -29.63
N TRP A 21 5.18 4.05 -30.12
CA TRP A 21 6.37 4.43 -29.34
C TRP A 21 6.40 5.95 -29.14
N ARG A 22 5.47 6.48 -28.33
CA ARG A 22 5.41 7.92 -28.03
C ARG A 22 5.10 8.10 -26.55
N SER A 23 5.89 8.96 -25.90
CA SER A 23 5.54 9.52 -24.60
C SER A 23 4.53 10.65 -24.83
N PRO A 24 3.44 10.73 -24.07
CA PRO A 24 2.55 11.89 -24.07
C PRO A 24 3.33 13.17 -23.77
N ALA A 25 2.92 14.31 -24.32
CA ALA A 25 3.50 15.60 -23.96
C ALA A 25 3.34 15.84 -22.44
N GLY A 26 4.39 16.35 -21.78
CA GLY A 26 4.38 16.58 -20.33
C GLY A 26 4.54 15.34 -19.45
N TRP A 27 4.74 14.16 -20.01
CA TRP A 27 4.87 12.90 -19.26
C TRP A 27 5.97 12.93 -18.19
N GLN A 28 7.05 13.67 -18.41
CA GLN A 28 8.15 13.82 -17.47
C GLN A 28 7.71 14.46 -16.15
N ASP A 29 6.71 15.35 -16.19
CA ASP A 29 6.20 16.04 -15.00
C ASP A 29 5.33 15.13 -14.13
N ASP A 30 4.81 14.06 -14.72
CA ASP A 30 3.90 13.10 -14.08
C ASP A 30 4.61 11.84 -13.56
N LEU A 31 5.87 11.59 -13.96
CA LEU A 31 6.61 10.42 -13.51
C LEU A 31 7.43 10.73 -12.26
N GLY A 32 7.38 9.81 -11.31
CA GLY A 32 8.05 9.96 -10.03
C GLY A 32 9.11 8.90 -9.75
N GLU A 33 9.99 9.23 -8.82
CA GLU A 33 10.99 8.33 -8.25
C GLU A 33 10.73 8.17 -6.75
N ILE A 34 11.33 7.15 -6.14
CA ILE A 34 11.30 6.97 -4.69
C ILE A 34 12.34 7.87 -4.02
N LYS A 35 13.49 8.08 -4.67
CA LYS A 35 14.57 8.90 -4.14
C LYS A 35 14.08 10.33 -3.82
N GLY A 36 14.39 10.79 -2.61
CA GLY A 36 14.03 12.13 -2.13
C GLY A 36 12.58 12.28 -1.66
N ARG A 37 11.71 11.26 -1.85
CA ARG A 37 10.33 11.31 -1.36
C ARG A 37 10.24 10.94 0.12
N THR A 38 9.23 11.48 0.77
CA THR A 38 8.80 11.04 2.11
C THR A 38 7.75 9.95 1.94
N ILE A 39 8.00 8.80 2.57
CA ILE A 39 7.07 7.66 2.57
C ILE A 39 6.55 7.44 3.98
N GLY A 40 5.24 7.58 4.15
CA GLY A 40 4.52 7.36 5.40
C GLY A 40 4.00 5.92 5.47
N LEU A 41 4.44 5.17 6.48
CA LEU A 41 3.99 3.81 6.75
C LEU A 41 2.94 3.86 7.87
N VAL A 42 1.72 3.48 7.56
CA VAL A 42 0.62 3.44 8.54
C VAL A 42 0.53 2.05 9.14
N GLY A 43 0.89 1.94 10.41
CA GLY A 43 1.24 0.68 11.06
C GLY A 43 2.74 0.39 10.91
N PHE A 44 3.34 -0.26 11.93
CA PHE A 44 4.76 -0.64 11.89
C PHE A 44 4.96 -2.03 12.48
N GLY A 45 4.34 -3.02 11.82
CA GLY A 45 4.46 -4.47 12.09
C GLY A 45 5.50 -5.13 11.18
N GLU A 46 5.35 -6.44 10.95
CA GLU A 46 6.29 -7.28 10.21
C GLU A 46 6.64 -6.76 8.81
N VAL A 47 5.63 -6.37 8.02
CA VAL A 47 5.86 -5.89 6.64
C VAL A 47 6.60 -4.56 6.62
N PRO A 48 6.20 -3.52 7.35
CA PRO A 48 6.94 -2.27 7.43
C PRO A 48 8.37 -2.41 7.96
N ILE A 49 8.64 -3.30 8.90
CA ILE A 49 9.99 -3.55 9.41
C ILE A 49 10.95 -4.00 8.30
N ILE A 50 10.45 -4.82 7.37
CA ILE A 50 11.23 -5.28 6.21
C ILE A 50 11.26 -4.21 5.09
N LEU A 51 10.15 -3.50 4.88
CA LEU A 51 10.01 -2.55 3.79
C LEU A 51 10.79 -1.25 4.02
N ALA A 52 10.81 -0.75 5.24
CA ALA A 52 11.41 0.55 5.56
C ALA A 52 12.91 0.64 5.21
N PRO A 53 13.77 -0.34 5.54
CA PRO A 53 15.17 -0.32 5.11
C PRO A 53 15.34 -0.35 3.59
N ILE A 54 14.48 -1.06 2.86
CA ILE A 54 14.52 -1.10 1.39
C ILE A 54 14.21 0.29 0.82
N LEU A 55 13.17 0.95 1.32
CA LEU A 55 12.79 2.29 0.90
C LEU A 55 13.90 3.31 1.22
N SER A 56 14.52 3.19 2.40
CA SER A 56 15.67 4.04 2.78
C SER A 56 16.86 3.82 1.86
N ALA A 57 17.18 2.56 1.51
CA ALA A 57 18.24 2.23 0.56
C ALA A 57 17.96 2.80 -0.85
N MET A 58 16.67 2.96 -1.23
CA MET A 58 16.24 3.64 -2.44
C MET A 58 16.27 5.18 -2.32
N GLY A 59 16.73 5.73 -1.19
CA GLY A 59 16.86 7.16 -0.95
C GLY A 59 15.59 7.88 -0.48
N ALA A 60 14.61 7.15 0.04
CA ALA A 60 13.43 7.76 0.65
C ALA A 60 13.67 8.19 2.11
N ARG A 61 12.95 9.21 2.55
CA ARG A 61 12.72 9.50 3.97
C ARG A 61 11.52 8.71 4.46
N VAL A 62 11.71 7.82 5.41
CA VAL A 62 10.63 7.00 5.96
C VAL A 62 10.11 7.59 7.26
N LEU A 63 8.80 7.78 7.36
CA LEU A 63 8.04 8.10 8.56
C LEU A 63 7.07 6.96 8.88
N TYR A 64 6.68 6.79 10.14
CA TYR A 64 5.63 5.86 10.47
C TYR A 64 4.67 6.38 11.53
N CYS A 65 3.43 5.91 11.50
CA CYS A 65 2.41 6.11 12.52
C CYS A 65 1.95 4.74 13.04
N SER A 66 2.09 4.49 14.34
CA SER A 66 1.62 3.27 14.98
C SER A 66 1.18 3.54 16.42
N ARG A 67 0.34 2.65 16.98
CA ARG A 67 -0.09 2.77 18.39
C ARG A 67 1.07 2.63 19.36
N SER A 68 1.96 1.70 19.11
CA SER A 68 3.14 1.44 19.94
C SER A 68 4.39 2.03 19.29
N SER A 69 5.25 2.63 20.11
CA SER A 69 6.58 3.05 19.67
C SER A 69 7.44 1.82 19.35
N LYS A 70 8.38 2.03 18.43
CA LYS A 70 9.39 1.04 18.01
C LYS A 70 10.78 1.66 18.21
N PRO A 71 11.26 1.76 19.46
CA PRO A 71 12.49 2.49 19.79
C PRO A 71 13.74 1.89 19.12
N ASP A 72 13.72 0.59 18.80
CA ASP A 72 14.82 -0.09 18.14
C ASP A 72 14.89 0.18 16.63
N GLN A 73 13.94 0.95 16.09
CA GLN A 73 13.89 1.27 14.67
C GLN A 73 14.41 2.70 14.44
N PRO A 74 15.26 2.91 13.41
CA PRO A 74 15.86 4.22 13.13
C PRO A 74 14.90 5.22 12.48
N TYR A 75 13.62 4.87 12.31
CA TYR A 75 12.62 5.67 11.63
C TYR A 75 11.84 6.54 12.61
N ARG A 76 11.46 7.73 12.16
CA ARG A 76 10.72 8.67 12.98
C ARG A 76 9.25 8.28 13.09
N GLN A 77 8.78 8.05 14.31
CA GLN A 77 7.36 7.95 14.61
C GLN A 77 6.74 9.36 14.62
N VAL A 78 5.58 9.49 13.99
CA VAL A 78 4.83 10.75 13.88
C VAL A 78 3.35 10.54 14.16
N SER A 79 2.62 11.62 14.39
CA SER A 79 1.15 11.58 14.49
C SER A 79 0.50 11.26 13.14
N LYS A 80 -0.80 10.87 13.15
CA LYS A 80 -1.58 10.69 11.92
C LYS A 80 -1.56 11.96 11.07
N ALA A 81 -1.84 13.11 11.67
CA ALA A 81 -1.90 14.38 10.96
C ALA A 81 -0.56 14.74 10.29
N GLU A 82 0.54 14.58 11.00
CA GLU A 82 1.88 14.82 10.48
C GLU A 82 2.25 13.84 9.36
N LEU A 83 1.91 12.56 9.51
CA LEU A 83 2.15 11.56 8.45
C LEU A 83 1.40 11.92 7.19
N LEU A 84 0.11 12.29 7.29
CA LEU A 84 -0.71 12.68 6.15
C LEU A 84 -0.16 13.93 5.45
N ALA A 85 0.22 14.95 6.23
CA ALA A 85 0.71 16.22 5.68
C ALA A 85 2.11 16.13 5.06
N ASP A 86 2.98 15.27 5.57
CA ASP A 86 4.39 15.22 5.18
C ASP A 86 4.70 14.17 4.11
N SER A 87 3.82 13.19 3.89
CA SER A 87 4.11 12.06 3.00
C SER A 87 3.76 12.32 1.55
N ASP A 88 4.67 11.98 0.66
CA ASP A 88 4.46 11.94 -0.79
C ASP A 88 3.82 10.60 -1.21
N VAL A 89 4.11 9.54 -0.47
CA VAL A 89 3.48 8.22 -0.63
C VAL A 89 3.04 7.74 0.74
N ILE A 90 1.80 7.28 0.86
CA ILE A 90 1.27 6.65 2.08
C ILE A 90 1.00 5.18 1.79
N SER A 91 1.51 4.30 2.64
CA SER A 91 1.30 2.86 2.54
C SER A 91 0.64 2.32 3.81
N LEU A 92 -0.49 1.62 3.65
CA LEU A 92 -1.29 1.09 4.76
C LEU A 92 -0.84 -0.33 5.12
N HIS A 93 -0.64 -0.56 6.43
CA HIS A 93 -0.19 -1.82 7.00
C HIS A 93 -0.89 -2.11 8.34
N LEU A 94 -2.14 -1.68 8.49
CA LEU A 94 -2.98 -1.97 9.65
C LEU A 94 -3.89 -3.17 9.38
N PRO A 95 -4.25 -3.93 10.42
CA PRO A 95 -5.42 -4.80 10.35
C PRO A 95 -6.69 -3.94 10.29
N GLU A 96 -7.74 -4.44 9.66
CA GLU A 96 -9.07 -3.81 9.74
C GLU A 96 -9.75 -4.25 11.05
N THR A 97 -10.11 -3.27 11.85
CA THR A 97 -10.90 -3.40 13.07
C THR A 97 -11.95 -2.29 13.11
N ALA A 98 -12.82 -2.29 14.10
CA ALA A 98 -13.79 -1.20 14.27
C ALA A 98 -13.10 0.19 14.39
N GLU A 99 -11.92 0.24 15.05
CA GLU A 99 -11.16 1.48 15.25
C GLU A 99 -10.35 1.91 14.04
N THR A 100 -9.99 0.97 13.15
CA THR A 100 -9.17 1.26 11.96
C THR A 100 -9.98 1.35 10.68
N ARG A 101 -11.25 0.97 10.73
CA ARG A 101 -12.15 1.12 9.59
C ARG A 101 -12.23 2.59 9.17
N HIS A 102 -12.11 2.84 7.86
CA HIS A 102 -12.01 4.19 7.29
C HIS A 102 -10.95 5.06 7.98
N TRP A 103 -9.81 4.44 8.36
CA TRP A 103 -8.67 5.20 8.88
C TRP A 103 -8.28 6.33 7.92
N LEU A 104 -8.42 6.10 6.62
CA LEU A 104 -8.29 7.09 5.56
C LEU A 104 -9.68 7.42 5.01
N ASP A 105 -10.38 8.30 5.69
CA ASP A 105 -11.67 8.90 5.30
C ASP A 105 -11.47 10.16 4.44
N ALA A 106 -12.55 10.80 4.01
CA ALA A 106 -12.52 12.03 3.21
C ALA A 106 -11.73 13.16 3.88
N ALA A 107 -11.88 13.32 5.21
CA ALA A 107 -11.16 14.35 5.96
C ALA A 107 -9.66 14.08 6.02
N ALA A 108 -9.27 12.82 6.21
CA ALA A 108 -7.88 12.39 6.19
C ALA A 108 -7.25 12.56 4.78
N ILE A 109 -7.97 12.18 3.72
CA ILE A 109 -7.51 12.40 2.34
C ILE A 109 -7.29 13.89 2.04
N THR A 110 -8.14 14.75 2.55
CA THR A 110 -7.96 16.21 2.38
C THR A 110 -6.65 16.71 2.99
N GLN A 111 -6.19 16.11 4.10
CA GLN A 111 -4.94 16.46 4.78
C GLN A 111 -3.69 15.94 4.05
N MET A 112 -3.81 14.97 3.14
CA MET A 112 -2.70 14.47 2.35
C MET A 112 -2.14 15.57 1.44
N LYS A 113 -0.87 15.46 1.07
CA LYS A 113 -0.28 16.37 0.06
C LYS A 113 -1.07 16.30 -1.26
N PRO A 114 -1.26 17.42 -1.96
CA PRO A 114 -1.67 17.41 -3.36
C PRO A 114 -0.69 16.56 -4.18
N GLY A 115 -1.20 15.66 -5.00
CA GLY A 115 -0.37 14.77 -5.80
C GLY A 115 0.24 13.58 -5.03
N ALA A 116 -0.13 13.35 -3.78
CA ALA A 116 0.30 12.17 -3.05
C ALA A 116 -0.21 10.87 -3.68
N VAL A 117 0.48 9.76 -3.40
CA VAL A 117 0.13 8.41 -3.84
C VAL A 117 -0.29 7.56 -2.65
N LEU A 118 -1.38 6.82 -2.79
CA LEU A 118 -1.82 5.82 -1.82
C LEU A 118 -1.43 4.41 -2.24
N ILE A 119 -0.95 3.61 -1.29
CA ILE A 119 -0.73 2.17 -1.46
C ILE A 119 -1.53 1.43 -0.39
N ASN A 120 -2.41 0.53 -0.81
CA ASN A 120 -3.15 -0.33 0.09
C ASN A 120 -3.03 -1.80 -0.36
N THR A 121 -2.24 -2.55 0.38
CA THR A 121 -2.10 -4.02 0.28
C THR A 121 -2.47 -4.68 1.61
N ALA A 122 -3.20 -3.96 2.48
CA ALA A 122 -3.58 -4.43 3.80
C ALA A 122 -5.03 -4.93 3.83
N ARG A 123 -6.01 -4.00 3.90
CA ARG A 123 -7.46 -4.30 3.88
C ARG A 123 -8.21 -3.14 3.23
N GLY A 124 -9.24 -3.47 2.44
CA GLY A 124 -10.04 -2.46 1.73
C GLY A 124 -10.78 -1.51 2.64
N GLY A 125 -11.39 -2.02 3.71
CA GLY A 125 -12.15 -1.21 4.66
C GLY A 125 -11.35 -0.19 5.47
N LEU A 126 -10.02 -0.15 5.35
CA LEU A 126 -9.20 0.93 5.91
C LEU A 126 -9.41 2.27 5.20
N VAL A 127 -9.95 2.25 4.00
CA VAL A 127 -10.13 3.44 3.15
C VAL A 127 -11.62 3.62 2.86
N ASP A 128 -12.11 4.85 2.95
CA ASP A 128 -13.37 5.22 2.33
C ASP A 128 -13.16 5.23 0.80
N GLU A 129 -13.62 4.17 0.14
CA GLU A 129 -13.40 3.98 -1.30
C GLU A 129 -14.05 5.08 -2.13
N SER A 130 -15.20 5.60 -1.71
CA SER A 130 -15.89 6.68 -2.41
C SER A 130 -15.12 8.00 -2.35
N ALA A 131 -14.54 8.30 -1.19
CA ALA A 131 -13.67 9.46 -1.00
C ALA A 131 -12.35 9.30 -1.78
N LEU A 132 -11.80 8.08 -1.82
CA LEU A 132 -10.61 7.78 -2.62
C LEU A 132 -10.86 8.00 -4.12
N VAL A 133 -11.96 7.46 -4.67
CA VAL A 133 -12.34 7.65 -6.08
C VAL A 133 -12.46 9.13 -6.41
N SER A 134 -13.15 9.89 -5.57
CA SER A 134 -13.32 11.35 -5.75
C SER A 134 -11.99 12.10 -5.75
N ALA A 135 -11.07 11.71 -4.86
CA ALA A 135 -9.73 12.32 -4.76
C ALA A 135 -8.84 11.99 -5.97
N LEU A 136 -8.95 10.77 -6.51
CA LEU A 136 -8.22 10.35 -7.71
C LEU A 136 -8.76 11.05 -8.97
N GLN A 137 -10.09 11.18 -9.09
CA GLN A 137 -10.74 11.87 -10.20
C GLN A 137 -10.43 13.38 -10.23
N SER A 138 -10.40 14.02 -9.06
CA SER A 138 -10.10 15.45 -8.95
C SER A 138 -8.60 15.77 -9.08
N GLY A 139 -7.71 14.76 -9.12
CA GLY A 139 -6.27 14.95 -9.11
C GLY A 139 -5.69 15.35 -7.74
N LYS A 140 -6.48 15.35 -6.66
CA LYS A 140 -5.98 15.53 -5.30
C LYS A 140 -4.93 14.48 -4.96
N LEU A 141 -5.16 13.23 -5.37
CA LEU A 141 -4.18 12.16 -5.35
C LEU A 141 -3.69 11.87 -6.78
N ALA A 142 -2.39 11.76 -6.97
CA ALA A 142 -1.80 11.45 -8.27
C ALA A 142 -2.07 10.02 -8.73
N GLY A 143 -2.26 9.10 -7.78
CA GLY A 143 -2.56 7.72 -8.09
C GLY A 143 -2.69 6.84 -6.85
N ALA A 144 -3.12 5.61 -7.07
CA ALA A 144 -3.18 4.59 -6.03
C ALA A 144 -2.70 3.22 -6.54
N GLY A 145 -2.16 2.42 -5.62
CA GLY A 145 -1.89 1.00 -5.82
C GLY A 145 -2.73 0.20 -4.84
N LEU A 146 -3.67 -0.58 -5.35
CA LEU A 146 -4.66 -1.30 -4.55
C LEU A 146 -4.59 -2.79 -4.86
N ASP A 147 -4.38 -3.59 -3.81
CA ASP A 147 -4.49 -5.05 -3.88
C ASP A 147 -5.75 -5.55 -3.18
N VAL A 148 -6.44 -4.65 -2.47
CA VAL A 148 -7.63 -4.93 -1.64
C VAL A 148 -8.70 -3.87 -1.84
N PHE A 149 -9.98 -4.27 -1.67
CA PHE A 149 -11.15 -3.44 -1.98
C PHE A 149 -12.15 -3.47 -0.83
N ALA A 150 -13.05 -2.48 -0.79
CA ALA A 150 -14.10 -2.40 0.23
C ALA A 150 -15.06 -3.61 0.16
N ALA A 151 -15.30 -4.13 -1.04
CA ALA A 151 -16.01 -5.38 -1.27
C ALA A 151 -15.18 -6.29 -2.18
N GLU A 152 -14.99 -7.54 -1.80
CA GLU A 152 -14.25 -8.55 -2.56
C GLU A 152 -15.12 -9.80 -2.78
N PRO A 153 -15.20 -10.31 -4.03
CA PRO A 153 -14.57 -9.81 -5.26
C PRO A 153 -15.08 -8.42 -5.66
N VAL A 154 -14.18 -7.57 -6.19
CA VAL A 154 -14.57 -6.25 -6.70
C VAL A 154 -15.49 -6.40 -7.90
N ALA A 155 -16.58 -5.62 -7.94
CA ALA A 155 -17.51 -5.61 -9.07
C ALA A 155 -16.85 -5.04 -10.33
N GLY A 156 -17.13 -5.63 -11.50
CA GLY A 156 -16.49 -5.22 -12.75
C GLY A 156 -16.82 -3.79 -13.19
N ASP A 157 -17.92 -3.22 -12.71
CA ASP A 157 -18.35 -1.85 -12.92
C ASP A 157 -17.91 -0.88 -11.81
N SER A 158 -17.10 -1.34 -10.85
CA SER A 158 -16.58 -0.49 -9.78
C SER A 158 -15.84 0.72 -10.35
N ALA A 159 -16.18 1.90 -9.83
CA ALA A 159 -15.59 3.17 -10.27
C ALA A 159 -14.07 3.19 -10.15
N VAL A 160 -13.49 2.49 -9.16
CA VAL A 160 -12.03 2.44 -8.97
C VAL A 160 -11.32 1.73 -10.13
N LEU A 161 -11.97 0.74 -10.77
CA LEU A 161 -11.41 0.01 -11.90
C LEU A 161 -11.42 0.83 -13.20
N GLN A 162 -12.19 1.92 -13.26
CA GLN A 162 -12.27 2.80 -14.42
C GLN A 162 -11.20 3.91 -14.42
N LEU A 163 -10.41 4.00 -13.33
CA LEU A 163 -9.42 5.06 -13.16
C LEU A 163 -8.07 4.66 -13.80
N SER A 164 -7.56 5.49 -14.69
CA SER A 164 -6.27 5.26 -15.36
C SER A 164 -5.04 5.48 -14.47
N ASN A 165 -5.21 6.19 -13.34
CA ASN A 165 -4.17 6.48 -12.36
C ASN A 165 -4.14 5.49 -11.19
N VAL A 166 -4.78 4.32 -11.34
CA VAL A 166 -4.78 3.26 -10.32
C VAL A 166 -4.13 2.00 -10.88
N VAL A 167 -3.29 1.37 -10.07
CA VAL A 167 -2.77 0.01 -10.31
C VAL A 167 -3.51 -0.93 -9.38
N VAL A 168 -4.16 -1.95 -9.95
CA VAL A 168 -4.99 -2.90 -9.20
C VAL A 168 -4.48 -4.32 -9.34
N THR A 169 -4.60 -5.09 -8.26
CA THR A 169 -4.34 -6.54 -8.25
C THR A 169 -5.39 -7.24 -7.38
N PRO A 170 -5.73 -8.52 -7.65
CA PRO A 170 -6.86 -9.20 -7.01
C PRO A 170 -6.48 -9.91 -5.69
N HIS A 171 -6.03 -9.14 -4.69
CA HIS A 171 -5.65 -9.60 -3.34
C HIS A 171 -4.56 -10.70 -3.37
N VAL A 172 -3.51 -10.44 -4.15
CA VAL A 172 -2.40 -11.39 -4.40
C VAL A 172 -1.04 -10.91 -3.91
N ALA A 173 -0.96 -9.78 -3.20
CA ALA A 173 0.31 -9.23 -2.72
C ALA A 173 1.09 -10.20 -1.82
N TRP A 174 0.42 -11.14 -1.15
CA TRP A 174 1.00 -12.19 -0.34
C TRP A 174 1.30 -13.47 -1.13
N LEU A 175 0.67 -13.67 -2.28
CA LEU A 175 0.61 -14.95 -3.00
C LEU A 175 1.83 -15.14 -3.89
N THR A 176 2.79 -15.89 -3.40
CA THR A 176 3.90 -16.43 -4.20
C THR A 176 4.05 -17.91 -3.90
N ARG A 177 4.69 -18.66 -4.80
CA ARG A 177 5.03 -20.06 -4.58
C ARG A 177 5.83 -20.21 -3.28
N ASP A 178 6.85 -19.36 -3.10
CA ASP A 178 7.72 -19.39 -1.93
C ASP A 178 6.95 -19.10 -0.63
N THR A 179 5.96 -18.21 -0.67
CA THR A 179 5.09 -17.91 0.49
C THR A 179 4.21 -19.10 0.83
N LEU A 180 3.63 -19.77 -0.16
CA LEU A 180 2.84 -20.98 0.05
C LEU A 180 3.68 -22.11 0.65
N GLU A 181 4.89 -22.35 0.13
CA GLU A 181 5.83 -23.36 0.65
C GLU A 181 6.21 -23.07 2.12
N ARG A 182 6.54 -21.80 2.44
CA ARG A 182 6.82 -21.40 3.84
C ARG A 182 5.61 -21.55 4.75
N SER A 183 4.43 -21.17 4.29
CA SER A 183 3.19 -21.29 5.09
C SER A 183 2.84 -22.76 5.37
N LEU A 184 3.02 -23.62 4.37
CA LEU A 184 2.82 -25.05 4.54
C LEU A 184 3.81 -25.66 5.52
N ALA A 185 5.09 -25.27 5.43
CA ALA A 185 6.11 -25.74 6.38
C ALA A 185 5.78 -25.35 7.83
N VAL A 186 5.33 -24.11 8.05
CA VAL A 186 4.88 -23.65 9.38
C VAL A 186 3.64 -24.43 9.85
N ALA A 187 2.67 -24.68 8.97
CA ALA A 187 1.47 -25.46 9.32
C ALA A 187 1.82 -26.91 9.71
N VAL A 188 2.71 -27.57 8.96
CA VAL A 188 3.19 -28.93 9.27
C VAL A 188 3.97 -28.97 10.59
N ASP A 189 4.87 -27.99 10.82
CA ASP A 189 5.61 -27.93 12.08
C ASP A 189 4.67 -27.69 13.28
N ASN A 190 3.69 -26.81 13.14
CA ASN A 190 2.68 -26.58 14.19
C ASN A 190 1.82 -27.82 14.46
N ALA A 191 1.46 -28.58 13.44
CA ALA A 191 0.76 -29.85 13.63
C ALA A 191 1.63 -30.85 14.42
N ARG A 192 2.92 -30.98 14.08
CA ARG A 192 3.88 -31.79 14.83
C ARG A 192 3.99 -31.34 16.30
N ARG A 193 4.19 -30.02 16.52
CA ARG A 193 4.30 -29.42 17.86
C ARG A 193 3.06 -29.70 18.70
N LEU A 194 1.89 -29.60 18.10
CA LEU A 194 0.62 -29.91 18.80
C LEU A 194 0.56 -31.36 19.27
N ILE A 195 1.00 -32.32 18.43
CA ILE A 195 1.01 -33.76 18.77
C ILE A 195 1.95 -34.05 19.93
N VAL A 196 3.10 -33.40 20.00
CA VAL A 196 4.12 -33.65 21.04
C VAL A 196 4.01 -32.69 22.24
N GLY A 197 2.99 -31.83 22.30
CA GLY A 197 2.76 -30.88 23.39
C GLY A 197 3.71 -29.71 23.47
N GLU A 198 4.39 -29.37 22.36
CA GLU A 198 5.24 -28.19 22.27
C GLU A 198 4.43 -26.90 21.99
N ALA A 199 4.98 -25.75 22.35
CA ALA A 199 4.38 -24.47 22.03
C ALA A 199 4.34 -24.23 20.51
N LEU A 200 3.20 -23.71 20.01
CA LEU A 200 3.04 -23.40 18.59
C LEU A 200 3.90 -22.20 18.17
N ALA A 201 4.48 -22.27 16.97
CA ALA A 201 5.15 -21.14 16.35
C ALA A 201 4.12 -20.12 15.83
N HIS A 202 4.45 -18.83 15.89
CA HIS A 202 3.62 -17.72 15.40
C HIS A 202 2.19 -17.69 15.97
N ARG A 203 2.02 -18.10 17.23
CA ARG A 203 0.73 -18.03 17.91
C ARG A 203 0.28 -16.57 18.03
N ILE A 204 -0.91 -16.28 17.51
CA ILE A 204 -1.62 -15.03 17.75
C ILE A 204 -2.50 -15.25 18.98
N ALA A 205 -2.31 -14.43 20.00
CA ALA A 205 -3.07 -14.54 21.25
C ALA A 205 -4.54 -14.16 21.04
#